data_91ce252235fd718e8de163601606e1ba
#
_entry.id   91ce252235fd718e8de163601606e1ba
#
_cell.length_a   1.000
_cell.length_b   1.000
_cell.length_c   1.000
_cell.angle_alpha   90.00
_cell.angle_beta   90.00
_cell.angle_gamma   90.00
#
_symmetry.space_group_name_H-M   'P 1'
#
loop_
_entity.id
_entity.type
_entity.pdbx_description
1 polymer ?
#
loop_
_entity_poly.entity_id
_entity_poly.type
_entity_poly.pdbx_seq_one_letter_code
_entity_poly.pdbx_strand_id
1 'polypeptide(L)'
;MADDRERAHGMMSEPSAKPSPPRDFDTLRSAILERKGDLPKRLVQVAAYALDHPDEIAFGTAASIALSADVQPSTLVRFAQHFGFDGFSGLQQLFRARLRERTSSYEERLRTLEQDGASLAESTNIFNGFMSAAHRSIDAISAAVEPDSFERAVK
;
A
#
# COMPACT_ATOMS: atom_id res chain seq x y z
N MET A 1 -49.20 20.67 -44.93
CA MET A 1 -49.49 19.79 -43.80
C MET A 1 -48.26 18.97 -43.63
N ALA A 2 -47.29 19.54 -42.83
CA ALA A 2 -45.96 18.99 -42.58
C ALA A 2 -46.05 18.12 -41.35
N ASP A 3 -45.60 16.88 -41.47
CA ASP A 3 -45.46 15.94 -40.36
C ASP A 3 -44.01 16.00 -39.85
N ASP A 4 -43.86 16.68 -38.74
CA ASP A 4 -42.60 16.90 -38.03
C ASP A 4 -42.48 15.80 -36.98
N ARG A 5 -41.89 14.64 -37.35
CA ARG A 5 -41.50 13.59 -36.41
C ARG A 5 -40.06 13.71 -36.05
N GLU A 6 -39.90 14.54 -35.13
CA GLU A 6 -38.88 14.65 -34.08
C GLU A 6 -38.04 13.40 -33.86
N ARG A 7 -36.77 13.55 -34.18
CA ARG A 7 -35.73 12.57 -33.89
C ARG A 7 -35.34 12.70 -32.44
N ALA A 8 -35.96 11.90 -31.58
CA ALA A 8 -35.41 11.64 -30.27
C ALA A 8 -34.10 10.86 -30.42
N HIS A 9 -32.99 11.60 -30.45
CA HIS A 9 -31.66 11.02 -30.37
C HIS A 9 -31.43 10.55 -28.93
N GLY A 10 -31.66 9.25 -28.75
CA GLY A 10 -31.31 8.59 -27.49
C GLY A 10 -29.83 8.82 -27.21
N MET A 11 -29.58 9.57 -26.16
CA MET A 11 -28.25 9.72 -25.55
C MET A 11 -27.83 8.35 -25.05
N MET A 12 -27.10 7.62 -25.87
CA MET A 12 -26.38 6.41 -25.44
C MET A 12 -25.35 6.87 -24.44
N SER A 13 -25.60 6.59 -23.17
CA SER A 13 -24.58 6.68 -22.12
C SER A 13 -23.42 5.80 -22.54
N GLU A 14 -22.30 6.42 -22.87
CA GLU A 14 -21.05 5.70 -23.11
C GLU A 14 -20.72 4.85 -21.88
N PRO A 15 -20.29 3.60 -22.05
CA PRO A 15 -19.85 2.79 -20.94
C PRO A 15 -18.66 3.52 -20.29
N SER A 16 -18.84 3.91 -19.03
CA SER A 16 -17.81 4.56 -18.23
C SER A 16 -16.50 3.75 -18.36
N ALA A 17 -15.54 4.30 -19.08
CA ALA A 17 -14.23 3.67 -19.27
C ALA A 17 -13.65 3.38 -17.89
N LYS A 18 -13.21 2.12 -17.68
CA LYS A 18 -12.50 1.76 -16.44
C LYS A 18 -11.37 2.75 -16.22
N PRO A 19 -11.24 3.34 -15.03
CA PRO A 19 -10.12 4.23 -14.74
C PRO A 19 -8.81 3.47 -14.96
N SER A 20 -7.84 4.10 -15.61
CA SER A 20 -6.51 3.53 -15.76
C SER A 20 -5.88 3.35 -14.38
N PRO A 21 -5.25 2.21 -14.09
CA PRO A 21 -4.65 1.98 -12.79
C PRO A 21 -3.51 2.98 -12.53
N PRO A 22 -3.35 3.44 -11.30
CA PRO A 22 -2.20 4.24 -10.88
C PRO A 22 -0.88 3.54 -11.21
N ARG A 23 0.12 4.30 -11.66
CA ARG A 23 1.41 3.76 -12.07
C ARG A 23 2.35 3.51 -10.89
N ASP A 24 2.19 4.28 -9.82
CA ASP A 24 3.01 4.26 -8.64
C ASP A 24 2.17 4.46 -7.37
N PHE A 25 2.81 4.24 -6.22
CA PHE A 25 2.14 4.34 -4.92
C PHE A 25 1.67 5.76 -4.59
N ASP A 26 2.43 6.78 -4.96
CA ASP A 26 2.08 8.16 -4.62
C ASP A 26 0.86 8.62 -5.42
N THR A 27 0.77 8.22 -6.68
CA THR A 27 -0.43 8.42 -7.51
C THR A 27 -1.65 7.70 -6.92
N LEU A 28 -1.48 6.45 -6.46
CA LEU A 28 -2.56 5.71 -5.80
C LEU A 28 -2.99 6.40 -4.50
N ARG A 29 -2.04 6.82 -3.68
CA ARG A 29 -2.31 7.54 -2.42
C ARG A 29 -3.11 8.82 -2.67
N SER A 30 -2.70 9.62 -3.65
CA SER A 30 -3.41 10.85 -4.05
C SER A 30 -4.83 10.54 -4.49
N ALA A 31 -5.02 9.52 -5.36
CA ALA A 31 -6.34 9.11 -5.82
C ALA A 31 -7.24 8.60 -4.68
N ILE A 32 -6.68 7.91 -3.67
CA ILE A 32 -7.41 7.48 -2.47
C ILE A 32 -7.88 8.70 -1.67
N LEU A 33 -6.99 9.67 -1.43
CA LEU A 33 -7.30 10.86 -0.64
C LEU A 33 -8.36 11.74 -1.32
N GLU A 34 -8.26 11.93 -2.63
CA GLU A 34 -9.21 12.71 -3.41
C GLU A 34 -10.61 12.08 -3.43
N ARG A 35 -10.69 10.76 -3.53
CA ARG A 35 -11.97 10.02 -3.64
C ARG A 35 -12.51 9.52 -2.31
N LYS A 36 -11.83 9.79 -1.19
CA LYS A 36 -12.22 9.27 0.13
C LYS A 36 -13.68 9.54 0.50
N GLY A 37 -14.22 10.71 0.08
CA GLY A 37 -15.62 11.09 0.34
C GLY A 37 -16.64 10.28 -0.46
N ASP A 38 -16.27 9.77 -1.63
CA ASP A 38 -17.15 9.05 -2.54
C ASP A 38 -17.05 7.53 -2.41
N LEU A 39 -16.07 7.05 -1.62
CA LEU A 39 -15.87 5.62 -1.42
C LEU A 39 -16.93 5.02 -0.47
N PRO A 40 -17.49 3.84 -0.79
CA PRO A 40 -18.27 3.07 0.16
C PRO A 40 -17.50 2.80 1.46
N LYS A 41 -18.18 2.80 2.61
CA LYS A 41 -17.56 2.66 3.95
C LYS A 41 -16.55 1.52 4.04
N ARG A 42 -16.84 0.35 3.46
CA ARG A 42 -15.93 -0.81 3.47
C ARG A 42 -14.68 -0.58 2.62
N LEU A 43 -14.78 0.17 1.53
CA LEU A 43 -13.60 0.54 0.72
C LEU A 43 -12.77 1.61 1.42
N VAL A 44 -13.37 2.55 2.15
CA VAL A 44 -12.65 3.51 3.02
C VAL A 44 -11.84 2.77 4.08
N GLN A 45 -12.40 1.71 4.66
CA GLN A 45 -11.72 0.87 5.66
C GLN A 45 -10.48 0.18 5.06
N VAL A 46 -10.60 -0.40 3.86
CA VAL A 46 -9.46 -0.97 3.13
C VAL A 46 -8.44 0.11 2.77
N ALA A 47 -8.89 1.29 2.34
CA ALA A 47 -8.03 2.42 2.00
C ALA A 47 -7.17 2.86 3.19
N ALA A 48 -7.78 3.03 4.36
CA ALA A 48 -7.07 3.39 5.59
C ALA A 48 -6.03 2.33 5.94
N TYR A 49 -6.45 1.06 5.98
CA TYR A 49 -5.55 -0.05 6.26
C TYR A 49 -4.37 -0.13 5.30
N ALA A 50 -4.62 0.04 3.99
CA ALA A 50 -3.58 -0.02 2.97
C ALA A 50 -2.55 1.12 3.06
N LEU A 51 -2.96 2.30 3.52
CA LEU A 51 -2.05 3.43 3.74
C LEU A 51 -1.24 3.28 5.03
N ASP A 52 -1.83 2.69 6.07
CA ASP A 52 -1.21 2.51 7.38
C ASP A 52 -0.28 1.28 7.42
N HIS A 53 -0.60 0.22 6.67
CA HIS A 53 0.11 -1.07 6.64
C HIS A 53 0.56 -1.48 5.22
N PRO A 54 1.35 -0.67 4.51
CA PRO A 54 1.73 -0.93 3.12
C PRO A 54 2.52 -2.22 2.95
N ASP A 55 3.32 -2.61 3.93
CA ASP A 55 4.14 -3.82 3.90
C ASP A 55 3.27 -5.08 3.99
N GLU A 56 2.22 -5.05 4.81
CA GLU A 56 1.25 -6.14 4.90
C GLU A 56 0.47 -6.30 3.59
N ILE A 57 0.08 -5.20 2.95
CA ILE A 57 -0.54 -5.24 1.62
C ILE A 57 0.41 -5.88 0.60
N ALA A 58 1.69 -5.56 0.64
CA ALA A 58 2.68 -6.08 -0.31
C ALA A 58 2.88 -7.60 -0.20
N PHE A 59 2.93 -8.13 1.02
CA PHE A 59 3.37 -9.50 1.29
C PHE A 59 2.29 -10.42 1.85
N GLY A 60 1.23 -9.88 2.44
CA GLY A 60 0.15 -10.66 3.03
C GLY A 60 -0.70 -11.40 1.97
N THR A 61 -1.42 -12.40 2.42
CA THR A 61 -2.47 -13.04 1.61
C THR A 61 -3.75 -12.20 1.64
N ALA A 62 -4.60 -12.30 0.62
CA ALA A 62 -5.89 -11.63 0.63
C ALA A 62 -6.74 -12.02 1.85
N ALA A 63 -6.61 -13.24 2.34
CA ALA A 63 -7.33 -13.71 3.53
C ALA A 63 -6.80 -13.06 4.81
N SER A 64 -5.46 -13.03 5.03
CA SER A 64 -4.86 -12.40 6.21
C SER A 64 -5.13 -10.90 6.25
N ILE A 65 -4.95 -10.21 5.12
CA ILE A 65 -5.20 -8.77 5.01
C ILE A 65 -6.69 -8.45 5.27
N ALA A 66 -7.60 -9.24 4.71
CA ALA A 66 -9.03 -9.06 4.93
C ALA A 66 -9.41 -9.22 6.40
N LEU A 67 -8.80 -10.19 7.08
CA LEU A 67 -8.98 -10.42 8.52
C LEU A 67 -8.47 -9.21 9.33
N SER A 68 -7.22 -8.76 9.08
CA SER A 68 -6.63 -7.62 9.79
C SER A 68 -7.36 -6.31 9.52
N ALA A 69 -7.87 -6.12 8.31
CA ALA A 69 -8.66 -4.94 7.93
C ALA A 69 -10.14 -5.04 8.32
N ASP A 70 -10.59 -6.13 8.96
CA ASP A 70 -11.99 -6.41 9.32
C ASP A 70 -12.96 -6.24 8.12
N VAL A 71 -12.61 -6.85 6.99
CA VAL A 71 -13.42 -6.87 5.77
C VAL A 71 -13.47 -8.27 5.16
N GLN A 72 -14.36 -8.47 4.19
CA GLN A 72 -14.36 -9.71 3.39
C GLN A 72 -13.27 -9.65 2.30
N PRO A 73 -12.64 -10.78 1.93
CA PRO A 73 -11.64 -10.83 0.86
C PRO A 73 -12.12 -10.23 -0.47
N SER A 74 -13.40 -10.40 -0.80
CA SER A 74 -14.02 -9.78 -1.99
C SER A 74 -14.00 -8.26 -1.96
N THR A 75 -13.93 -7.64 -0.77
CA THR A 75 -13.82 -6.18 -0.63
C THR A 75 -12.46 -5.68 -1.10
N LEU A 76 -11.38 -6.45 -0.87
CA LEU A 76 -10.04 -6.13 -1.38
C LEU A 76 -10.01 -6.15 -2.91
N VAL A 77 -10.68 -7.12 -3.53
CA VAL A 77 -10.80 -7.18 -5.00
C VAL A 77 -11.56 -5.98 -5.53
N ARG A 78 -12.71 -5.64 -4.92
CA ARG A 78 -13.50 -4.46 -5.30
C ARG A 78 -12.72 -3.16 -5.11
N PHE A 79 -11.93 -3.05 -4.06
CA PHE A 79 -11.05 -1.91 -3.83
C PHE A 79 -10.02 -1.76 -4.96
N ALA A 80 -9.32 -2.83 -5.32
CA ALA A 80 -8.40 -2.83 -6.43
C ALA A 80 -9.08 -2.43 -7.76
N GLN A 81 -10.23 -3.01 -8.06
CA GLN A 81 -11.02 -2.70 -9.25
C GLN A 81 -11.51 -1.26 -9.30
N HIS A 82 -11.85 -0.68 -8.14
CA HIS A 82 -12.26 0.73 -8.05
C HIS A 82 -11.16 1.69 -8.51
N PHE A 83 -9.90 1.33 -8.28
CA PHE A 83 -8.73 2.08 -8.73
C PHE A 83 -8.16 1.58 -10.08
N GLY A 84 -8.93 0.80 -10.84
CA GLY A 84 -8.59 0.40 -12.20
C GLY A 84 -7.73 -0.85 -12.33
N PHE A 85 -7.35 -1.51 -11.24
CA PHE A 85 -6.64 -2.77 -11.29
C PHE A 85 -7.59 -3.92 -11.66
N ASP A 86 -7.09 -4.92 -12.37
CA ASP A 86 -7.89 -6.12 -12.72
C ASP A 86 -8.23 -6.96 -11.49
N GLY A 87 -7.43 -6.89 -10.43
CA GLY A 87 -7.64 -7.57 -9.17
C GLY A 87 -6.63 -7.18 -8.10
N PHE A 88 -6.76 -7.80 -6.93
CA PHE A 88 -5.94 -7.46 -5.77
C PHE A 88 -4.44 -7.70 -5.99
N SER A 89 -4.06 -8.72 -6.78
CA SER A 89 -2.66 -9.01 -7.11
C SER A 89 -1.98 -7.87 -7.87
N GLY A 90 -2.69 -7.17 -8.76
CA GLY A 90 -2.17 -5.99 -9.46
C GLY A 90 -1.89 -4.84 -8.49
N LEU A 91 -2.80 -4.60 -7.54
CA LEU A 91 -2.59 -3.65 -6.46
C LEU A 91 -1.37 -4.02 -5.60
N GLN A 92 -1.23 -5.29 -5.20
CA GLN A 92 -0.08 -5.77 -4.42
C GLN A 92 1.26 -5.52 -5.14
N GLN A 93 1.31 -5.70 -6.46
CA GLN A 93 2.53 -5.44 -7.22
C GLN A 93 3.00 -3.99 -7.10
N LEU A 94 2.08 -3.04 -7.09
CA LEU A 94 2.38 -1.62 -6.89
C LEU A 94 2.98 -1.36 -5.51
N PHE A 95 2.44 -1.98 -4.45
CA PHE A 95 3.01 -1.89 -3.09
C PHE A 95 4.39 -2.53 -2.99
N ARG A 96 4.62 -3.68 -3.65
CA ARG A 96 5.94 -4.32 -3.74
C ARG A 96 6.96 -3.45 -4.50
N ALA A 97 6.54 -2.79 -5.59
CA ALA A 97 7.41 -1.88 -6.34
C ALA A 97 7.91 -0.73 -5.44
N ARG A 98 7.01 -0.09 -4.68
CA ARG A 98 7.37 0.94 -3.71
C ARG A 98 8.45 0.48 -2.72
N LEU A 99 8.31 -0.73 -2.18
CA LEU A 99 9.29 -1.24 -1.22
C LEU A 99 10.67 -1.45 -1.86
N ARG A 100 10.71 -1.97 -3.10
CA ARG A 100 11.96 -2.10 -3.84
C ARG A 100 12.63 -0.75 -4.11
N GLU A 101 11.85 0.26 -4.50
CA GLU A 101 12.36 1.61 -4.74
C GLU A 101 12.96 2.22 -3.47
N ARG A 102 12.31 2.03 -2.33
CA ARG A 102 12.84 2.48 -1.04
C ARG A 102 14.15 1.79 -0.69
N THR A 103 14.25 0.49 -0.94
CA THR A 103 15.46 -0.30 -0.67
C THR A 103 16.59 0.09 -1.62
N SER A 104 16.32 0.20 -2.94
CA SER A 104 17.32 0.60 -3.93
C SER A 104 17.83 2.02 -3.71
N SER A 105 16.93 2.96 -3.41
CA SER A 105 17.32 4.34 -3.07
C SER A 105 18.20 4.41 -1.82
N TYR A 106 17.98 3.52 -0.86
CA TYR A 106 18.81 3.44 0.33
C TYR A 106 20.20 2.87 0.01
N GLU A 107 20.28 1.78 -0.76
CA GLU A 107 21.54 1.19 -1.22
C GLU A 107 22.35 2.17 -2.09
N GLU A 108 21.68 2.93 -2.95
CA GLU A 108 22.31 3.94 -3.79
C GLU A 108 22.88 5.09 -2.97
N ARG A 109 22.16 5.55 -1.95
CA ARG A 109 22.66 6.55 -0.98
C ARG A 109 23.87 6.04 -0.22
N LEU A 110 23.85 4.78 0.21
CA LEU A 110 25.02 4.16 0.85
C LEU A 110 26.22 4.12 -0.07
N ARG A 111 26.04 3.70 -1.32
CA ARG A 111 27.13 3.67 -2.33
C ARG A 111 27.68 5.06 -2.64
N THR A 112 26.81 6.07 -2.72
CA THR A 112 27.23 7.46 -2.93
C THR A 112 28.06 7.96 -1.75
N LEU A 113 27.64 7.67 -0.52
CA LEU A 113 28.41 8.01 0.69
C LEU A 113 29.75 7.28 0.75
N GLU A 114 29.83 6.04 0.29
CA GLU A 114 31.07 5.27 0.20
C GLU A 114 32.03 5.83 -0.89
N GLN A 115 31.48 6.30 -2.00
CA GLN A 115 32.27 6.86 -3.14
C GLN A 115 32.75 8.28 -2.88
N ASP A 116 31.97 9.11 -2.18
CA ASP A 116 32.34 10.50 -1.85
C ASP A 116 33.36 10.61 -0.70
N GLY A 117 33.91 9.48 -0.23
CA GLY A 117 34.93 9.49 0.81
C GLY A 117 34.38 10.03 2.13
N ALA A 118 33.14 9.70 2.45
CA ALA A 118 32.52 10.07 3.70
C ALA A 118 33.46 9.78 4.86
N SER A 119 33.75 10.82 5.64
CA SER A 119 34.61 10.77 6.81
C SER A 119 34.27 9.55 7.69
N LEU A 120 35.26 8.89 8.28
CA LEU A 120 35.05 7.83 9.28
C LEU A 120 34.01 8.17 10.33
N ALA A 121 33.84 9.47 10.63
CA ALA A 121 32.84 9.98 11.56
C ALA A 121 31.40 9.83 11.01
N GLU A 122 31.18 10.00 9.70
CA GLU A 122 29.85 9.83 9.07
C GLU A 122 29.49 8.35 8.95
N SER A 123 30.43 7.49 8.59
CA SER A 123 30.25 6.04 8.58
C SER A 123 29.92 5.50 9.98
N THR A 124 30.56 6.03 11.02
CA THR A 124 30.29 5.69 12.42
C THR A 124 28.87 6.15 12.83
N ASN A 125 28.44 7.34 12.40
CA ASN A 125 27.09 7.84 12.68
C ASN A 125 26.00 6.99 12.00
N ILE A 126 26.24 6.54 10.78
CA ILE A 126 25.34 5.64 10.04
C ILE A 126 25.25 4.29 10.78
N PHE A 127 26.39 3.70 11.15
CA PHE A 127 26.44 2.45 11.92
C PHE A 127 25.70 2.59 13.26
N ASN A 128 25.95 3.66 14.01
CA ASN A 128 25.27 3.93 15.27
C ASN A 128 23.75 4.13 15.08
N GLY A 129 23.33 4.73 13.97
CA GLY A 129 21.93 4.85 13.60
C GLY A 129 21.26 3.48 13.38
N PHE A 130 21.93 2.57 12.70
CA PHE A 130 21.49 1.18 12.51
C PHE A 130 21.39 0.42 13.82
N MET A 131 22.44 0.48 14.64
CA MET A 131 22.47 -0.19 15.93
C MET A 131 21.34 0.30 16.83
N SER A 132 21.10 1.62 16.84
CA SER A 132 19.99 2.22 17.60
C SER A 132 18.61 1.78 17.09
N ALA A 133 18.43 1.65 15.76
CA ALA A 133 17.21 1.15 15.17
C ALA A 133 16.98 -0.33 15.49
N ALA A 134 18.03 -1.15 15.41
CA ALA A 134 17.97 -2.57 15.77
C ALA A 134 17.62 -2.77 17.24
N HIS A 135 18.23 -2.02 18.14
CA HIS A 135 17.91 -2.06 19.58
C HIS A 135 16.43 -1.72 19.83
N ARG A 136 15.94 -0.62 19.25
CA ARG A 136 14.51 -0.25 19.40
C ARG A 136 13.57 -1.35 18.88
N SER A 137 13.91 -2.03 17.80
CA SER A 137 13.12 -3.14 17.27
C SER A 137 13.11 -4.35 18.20
N ILE A 138 14.26 -4.68 18.79
CA ILE A 138 14.40 -5.77 19.77
C ILE A 138 13.63 -5.43 21.05
N ASP A 139 13.75 -4.21 21.54
CA ASP A 139 13.02 -3.73 22.71
C ASP A 139 11.51 -3.77 22.50
N ALA A 140 11.04 -3.37 21.31
CA ALA A 140 9.62 -3.44 20.95
C ALA A 140 9.11 -4.89 20.90
N ILE A 141 9.89 -5.82 20.36
CA ILE A 141 9.56 -7.25 20.35
C ILE A 141 9.53 -7.78 21.78
N SER A 142 10.55 -7.47 22.59
CA SER A 142 10.62 -7.90 24.00
C SER A 142 9.44 -7.38 24.82
N ALA A 143 9.00 -6.15 24.57
CA ALA A 143 7.85 -5.57 25.26
C ALA A 143 6.50 -6.17 24.78
N ALA A 144 6.44 -6.65 23.54
CA ALA A 144 5.24 -7.26 22.96
C ALA A 144 5.07 -8.75 23.28
N VAL A 145 6.15 -9.43 23.68
CA VAL A 145 6.14 -10.86 24.05
C VAL A 145 5.79 -10.99 25.52
N GLU A 146 4.54 -11.42 25.81
CA GLU A 146 4.16 -11.79 27.18
C GLU A 146 4.88 -13.07 27.60
N PRO A 147 5.53 -13.11 28.79
CA PRO A 147 6.24 -14.28 29.31
C PRO A 147 5.40 -15.57 29.30
N ASP A 148 4.12 -15.45 29.66
CA ASP A 148 3.16 -16.56 29.68
C ASP A 148 2.88 -17.15 28.29
N SER A 149 2.99 -16.34 27.24
CA SER A 149 2.82 -16.79 25.87
C SER A 149 4.01 -17.60 25.39
N PHE A 150 5.21 -17.24 25.84
CA PHE A 150 6.43 -17.97 25.56
C PHE A 150 6.47 -19.33 26.26
N GLU A 151 6.09 -19.39 27.55
CA GLU A 151 6.02 -20.66 28.28
C GLU A 151 5.01 -21.65 27.68
N ARG A 152 3.90 -21.16 27.11
CA ARG A 152 2.91 -22.00 26.41
C ARG A 152 3.41 -22.55 25.08
N ALA A 153 4.31 -21.87 24.41
CA ALA A 153 4.86 -22.29 23.13
C ALA A 153 6.00 -23.33 23.27
N VAL A 154 6.63 -23.41 24.44
CA VAL A 154 7.78 -24.32 24.70
C VAL A 154 7.36 -25.66 25.33
N LYS A 155 6.08 -25.83 25.69
CA LYS A 155 5.47 -27.10 26.13
C LYS A 155 4.87 -27.87 24.97
#